data_aebfed4bf5e24b7dc6a44fb3301962d7
#
_entry.id   aebfed4bf5e24b7dc6a44fb3301962d7
#
_cell.length_a   1.000
_cell.length_b   1.000
_cell.length_c   1.000
_cell.angle_alpha   90.00
_cell.angle_beta   90.00
_cell.angle_gamma   90.00
#
_symmetry.space_group_name_H-M   'P 1'
#
loop_
_entity.id
_entity.type
_entity.pdbx_description
1 polymer ?
#
loop_
_entity_poly.entity_id
_entity_poly.type
_entity_poly.pdbx_seq_one_letter_code
_entity_poly.pdbx_strand_id
1 'polypeptide(L)'
;MTSAAGLAAGSSTPPAAPWLVVIDPQNIFAAPDSAWGSPMFPEAFANIRRLADAAAGRVLVTRWLPTADRRTSWGDYFAAWPFADKPADDPLYDIVPEARSLSPHPTLDLPTFGKWGPELERIIGSAPVVLAGVSTDCCVISTALAAADAGARVTIAADACAGSDPANHAAAIQVMSLYPPQLTVADTAAALPLLRPAP
;
A
#
# COMPACT_ATOMS: atom_id res chain seq x y z
N MET A 1 51.58 18.57 -17.12
CA MET A 1 51.37 17.26 -16.50
C MET A 1 50.06 17.32 -15.76
N THR A 2 48.99 16.96 -16.42
CA THR A 2 47.61 16.97 -15.89
C THR A 2 47.24 15.53 -15.52
N SER A 3 47.10 15.28 -14.22
CA SER A 3 46.66 14.03 -13.67
C SER A 3 45.14 13.91 -13.83
N ALA A 4 44.69 12.97 -14.63
CA ALA A 4 43.30 12.58 -14.73
C ALA A 4 42.94 11.72 -13.52
N ALA A 5 42.12 12.27 -12.60
CA ALA A 5 41.51 11.50 -11.52
C ALA A 5 40.46 10.55 -12.14
N GLY A 6 40.73 9.27 -12.07
CA GLY A 6 39.80 8.22 -12.48
C GLY A 6 38.56 8.22 -11.59
N LEU A 7 37.41 8.45 -12.17
CA LEU A 7 36.12 8.18 -11.55
C LEU A 7 36.03 6.66 -11.28
N ALA A 8 36.10 6.27 -10.04
CA ALA A 8 35.86 4.89 -9.61
C ALA A 8 34.41 4.52 -10.03
N ALA A 9 34.26 3.54 -10.88
CA ALA A 9 33.00 2.91 -11.20
C ALA A 9 32.45 2.28 -9.91
N GLY A 10 31.46 2.92 -9.30
CA GLY A 10 30.76 2.38 -8.15
C GLY A 10 30.14 1.04 -8.56
N SER A 11 30.46 -0.03 -7.83
CA SER A 11 29.81 -1.33 -7.99
C SER A 11 28.33 -1.15 -7.63
N SER A 12 27.49 -0.99 -8.64
CA SER A 12 26.04 -0.94 -8.45
C SER A 12 25.56 -2.36 -8.11
N THR A 13 25.40 -2.65 -6.82
CA THR A 13 24.61 -3.81 -6.42
C THR A 13 23.25 -3.71 -7.12
N PRO A 14 22.76 -4.76 -7.76
CA PRO A 14 21.45 -4.72 -8.40
C PRO A 14 20.41 -4.29 -7.34
N PRO A 15 19.44 -3.46 -7.72
CA PRO A 15 18.41 -3.00 -6.78
C PRO A 15 17.69 -4.22 -6.20
N ALA A 16 17.42 -4.17 -4.90
CA ALA A 16 16.65 -5.21 -4.23
C ALA A 16 15.30 -5.37 -4.95
N ALA A 17 14.85 -6.62 -5.06
CA ALA A 17 13.56 -6.89 -5.69
C ALA A 17 12.42 -6.21 -4.90
N PRO A 18 11.44 -5.60 -5.58
CA PRO A 18 10.37 -4.86 -4.93
C PRO A 18 9.51 -5.71 -3.98
N TRP A 19 8.95 -5.08 -2.97
CA TRP A 19 7.88 -5.62 -2.17
C TRP A 19 6.53 -5.22 -2.75
N LEU A 20 5.58 -6.13 -2.72
CA LEU A 20 4.16 -5.81 -2.86
C LEU A 20 3.60 -5.48 -1.47
N VAL A 21 3.08 -4.29 -1.29
CA VAL A 21 2.37 -3.90 -0.06
C VAL A 21 0.90 -3.74 -0.40
N VAL A 22 0.08 -4.62 0.17
CA VAL A 22 -1.38 -4.63 0.00
C VAL A 22 -2.00 -3.91 1.18
N ILE A 23 -2.55 -2.72 0.89
CA ILE A 23 -3.10 -1.82 1.89
C ILE A 23 -4.51 -2.27 2.28
N ASP A 24 -4.70 -2.56 3.55
CA ASP A 24 -5.94 -2.70 4.31
C ASP A 24 -7.09 -3.50 3.63
N PRO A 25 -6.86 -4.72 3.11
CA PRO A 25 -7.92 -5.54 2.52
C PRO A 25 -8.79 -6.17 3.64
N GLN A 26 -9.45 -5.30 4.43
CA GLN A 26 -10.24 -5.63 5.61
C GLN A 26 -11.74 -5.56 5.32
N ASN A 27 -12.54 -6.26 6.12
CA ASN A 27 -13.99 -6.24 5.99
C ASN A 27 -14.56 -4.81 5.97
N ILE A 28 -14.03 -3.92 6.82
CA ILE A 28 -14.49 -2.53 6.90
C ILE A 28 -14.37 -1.76 5.57
N PHE A 29 -13.38 -2.08 4.72
CA PHE A 29 -13.10 -1.37 3.48
C PHE A 29 -13.39 -2.17 2.21
N ALA A 30 -13.49 -3.48 2.32
CA ALA A 30 -13.56 -4.40 1.18
C ALA A 30 -14.86 -5.19 1.13
N ALA A 31 -15.56 -5.38 2.26
CA ALA A 31 -16.83 -6.10 2.25
C ALA A 31 -17.95 -5.23 1.65
N PRO A 32 -18.76 -5.79 0.74
CA PRO A 32 -19.79 -5.02 0.01
C PRO A 32 -20.89 -4.46 0.90
N ASP A 33 -21.10 -5.03 2.07
CA ASP A 33 -22.11 -4.63 3.06
C ASP A 33 -21.56 -3.66 4.12
N SER A 34 -20.28 -3.35 4.08
CA SER A 34 -19.69 -2.34 4.96
C SER A 34 -20.04 -0.93 4.49
N ALA A 35 -20.27 -0.03 5.45
CA ALA A 35 -20.53 1.38 5.17
C ALA A 35 -19.36 2.09 4.43
N TRP A 36 -18.13 1.57 4.58
CA TRP A 36 -16.94 2.03 3.85
C TRP A 36 -16.45 1.03 2.80
N GLY A 37 -17.26 0.02 2.48
CA GLY A 37 -16.91 -1.00 1.50
C GLY A 37 -16.78 -0.40 0.10
N SER A 38 -15.64 -0.62 -0.53
CA SER A 38 -15.41 -0.16 -1.90
C SER A 38 -16.12 -1.04 -2.93
N PRO A 39 -16.95 -0.45 -3.80
CA PRO A 39 -17.57 -1.21 -4.89
C PRO A 39 -16.56 -1.70 -5.94
N MET A 40 -15.35 -1.13 -5.95
CA MET A 40 -14.27 -1.47 -6.87
C MET A 40 -13.40 -2.63 -6.38
N PHE A 41 -13.50 -3.01 -5.08
CA PHE A 41 -12.57 -3.96 -4.48
C PHE A 41 -12.56 -5.34 -5.17
N PRO A 42 -13.68 -5.95 -5.57
CA PRO A 42 -13.66 -7.28 -6.19
C PRO A 42 -12.81 -7.35 -7.47
N GLU A 43 -12.87 -6.30 -8.31
CA GLU A 43 -12.06 -6.21 -9.53
C GLU A 43 -10.58 -5.95 -9.21
N ALA A 44 -10.30 -5.00 -8.34
CA ALA A 44 -8.95 -4.70 -7.86
C ALA A 44 -8.31 -5.93 -7.20
N PHE A 45 -9.07 -6.72 -6.44
CA PHE A 45 -8.56 -7.90 -5.78
C PHE A 45 -8.11 -8.99 -6.74
N ALA A 46 -8.77 -9.16 -7.88
CA ALA A 46 -8.30 -10.08 -8.92
C ALA A 46 -6.89 -9.72 -9.41
N ASN A 47 -6.59 -8.43 -9.53
CA ASN A 47 -5.27 -7.92 -9.89
C ASN A 47 -4.27 -8.02 -8.72
N ILE A 48 -4.69 -7.75 -7.48
CA ILE A 48 -3.85 -7.96 -6.27
C ILE A 48 -3.33 -9.41 -6.22
N ARG A 49 -4.17 -10.40 -6.48
CA ARG A 49 -3.77 -11.81 -6.49
C ARG A 49 -2.68 -12.09 -7.52
N ARG A 50 -2.83 -11.57 -8.74
CA ARG A 50 -1.82 -11.72 -9.80
C ARG A 50 -0.47 -11.12 -9.41
N LEU A 51 -0.48 -9.95 -8.77
CA LEU A 51 0.72 -9.30 -8.24
C LEU A 51 1.35 -10.11 -7.11
N ALA A 52 0.54 -10.62 -6.17
CA ALA A 52 1.01 -11.44 -5.06
C ALA A 52 1.69 -12.73 -5.52
N ASP A 53 1.10 -13.41 -6.50
CA ASP A 53 1.69 -14.61 -7.11
C ASP A 53 3.07 -14.31 -7.74
N ALA A 54 3.23 -13.14 -8.35
CA ALA A 54 4.49 -12.72 -8.96
C ALA A 54 5.56 -12.31 -7.95
N ALA A 55 5.16 -11.83 -6.77
CA ALA A 55 6.07 -11.29 -5.75
C ALA A 55 6.90 -12.35 -5.00
N ALA A 56 6.64 -13.63 -5.22
CA ALA A 56 7.42 -14.76 -4.68
C ALA A 56 7.66 -14.66 -3.15
N GLY A 57 6.61 -14.39 -2.39
CA GLY A 57 6.65 -14.27 -0.93
C GLY A 57 7.03 -12.88 -0.39
N ARG A 58 7.44 -11.94 -1.22
CA ARG A 58 7.65 -10.52 -0.82
C ARG A 58 6.33 -9.74 -0.87
N VAL A 59 5.37 -10.21 -0.12
CA VAL A 59 4.06 -9.58 0.04
C VAL A 59 3.88 -9.20 1.50
N LEU A 60 3.49 -7.97 1.75
CA LEU A 60 3.09 -7.52 3.08
C LEU A 60 1.64 -7.03 3.00
N VAL A 61 0.80 -7.48 3.90
CA VAL A 61 -0.58 -7.02 4.06
C VAL A 61 -0.64 -6.10 5.26
N THR A 62 -1.32 -4.97 5.13
CA THR A 62 -1.51 -4.05 6.25
C THR A 62 -2.94 -4.12 6.78
N ARG A 63 -3.12 -3.65 8.04
CA ARG A 63 -4.43 -3.39 8.62
C ARG A 63 -4.47 -2.01 9.28
N TRP A 64 -5.58 -1.34 9.12
CA TRP A 64 -5.94 -0.22 9.97
C TRP A 64 -6.66 -0.75 11.21
N LEU A 65 -6.16 -0.39 12.39
CA LEU A 65 -6.82 -0.69 13.65
C LEU A 65 -7.08 0.61 14.41
N PRO A 66 -8.25 0.78 15.05
CA PRO A 66 -8.58 2.03 15.72
C PRO A 66 -7.61 2.30 16.87
N THR A 67 -7.08 3.53 16.94
CA THR A 67 -6.32 3.96 18.12
C THR A 67 -7.22 3.98 19.37
N ALA A 68 -6.64 3.65 20.51
CA ALA A 68 -7.33 3.80 21.79
C ALA A 68 -7.36 5.28 22.29
N ASP A 69 -6.46 6.13 21.77
CA ASP A 69 -6.41 7.54 22.17
C ASP A 69 -7.50 8.37 21.47
N ARG A 70 -8.48 8.81 22.24
CA ARG A 70 -9.60 9.65 21.80
C ARG A 70 -9.39 11.16 22.09
N ARG A 71 -8.23 11.56 22.58
CA ARG A 71 -7.93 12.96 22.94
C ARG A 71 -7.46 13.80 21.76
N THR A 72 -7.20 13.17 20.63
CA THR A 72 -6.81 13.82 19.37
C THR A 72 -8.03 13.94 18.44
N SER A 73 -7.84 14.44 17.22
CA SER A 73 -8.86 14.45 16.16
C SER A 73 -9.42 13.05 15.83
N TRP A 74 -8.76 11.98 16.24
CA TRP A 74 -9.31 10.63 16.14
C TRP A 74 -10.56 10.47 17.02
N GLY A 75 -10.66 11.18 18.15
CA GLY A 75 -11.90 11.21 18.94
C GLY A 75 -13.07 11.78 18.16
N ASP A 76 -12.87 12.92 17.50
CA ASP A 76 -13.89 13.54 16.65
C ASP A 76 -14.22 12.67 15.43
N TYR A 77 -13.21 12.01 14.84
CA TYR A 77 -13.39 11.08 13.74
C TYR A 77 -14.31 9.91 14.12
N PHE A 78 -14.07 9.26 15.25
CA PHE A 78 -14.92 8.16 15.72
C PHE A 78 -16.31 8.62 16.18
N ALA A 79 -16.43 9.87 16.69
CA ALA A 79 -17.74 10.45 16.97
C ALA A 79 -18.56 10.68 15.69
N ALA A 80 -17.90 11.06 14.58
CA ALA A 80 -18.55 11.21 13.27
C ALA A 80 -18.88 9.85 12.61
N TRP A 81 -18.09 8.81 12.91
CA TRP A 81 -18.22 7.47 12.32
C TRP A 81 -18.35 6.36 13.38
N PRO A 82 -19.46 6.34 14.16
CA PRO A 82 -19.59 5.43 15.31
C PRO A 82 -19.56 3.95 14.96
N PHE A 83 -19.91 3.58 13.73
CA PHE A 83 -19.85 2.18 13.28
C PHE A 83 -18.41 1.66 13.21
N ALA A 84 -17.43 2.57 12.99
CA ALA A 84 -16.00 2.27 12.96
C ALA A 84 -15.32 2.43 14.33
N ASP A 85 -16.07 2.71 15.40
CA ASP A 85 -15.56 2.76 16.78
C ASP A 85 -15.85 1.43 17.49
N LYS A 86 -15.07 0.41 17.14
CA LYS A 86 -15.17 -0.94 17.69
C LYS A 86 -13.85 -1.34 18.35
N PRO A 87 -13.84 -2.36 19.21
CA PRO A 87 -12.61 -2.98 19.70
C PRO A 87 -11.73 -3.46 18.53
N ALA A 88 -10.41 -3.44 18.70
CA ALA A 88 -9.47 -3.82 17.65
C ALA A 88 -9.57 -5.29 17.19
N ASP A 89 -10.19 -6.14 17.99
CA ASP A 89 -10.47 -7.56 17.70
C ASP A 89 -11.88 -7.80 17.12
N ASP A 90 -12.62 -6.72 16.82
CA ASP A 90 -13.92 -6.84 16.14
C ASP A 90 -13.75 -7.41 14.73
N PRO A 91 -14.58 -8.37 14.28
CA PRO A 91 -14.52 -8.94 12.93
C PRO A 91 -14.58 -7.92 11.79
N LEU A 92 -15.06 -6.71 12.04
CA LEU A 92 -15.04 -5.60 11.09
C LEU A 92 -13.61 -5.28 10.60
N TYR A 93 -12.60 -5.48 11.46
CA TYR A 93 -11.19 -5.23 11.14
C TYR A 93 -10.43 -6.45 10.62
N ASP A 94 -11.08 -7.60 10.53
CA ASP A 94 -10.44 -8.79 9.96
C ASP A 94 -10.11 -8.58 8.48
N ILE A 95 -9.01 -9.21 8.06
CA ILE A 95 -8.69 -9.36 6.64
C ILE A 95 -9.80 -10.20 5.99
N VAL A 96 -10.30 -9.76 4.84
CA VAL A 96 -11.29 -10.52 4.05
C VAL A 96 -10.77 -11.94 3.78
N PRO A 97 -11.64 -12.96 3.80
CA PRO A 97 -11.21 -14.35 3.72
C PRO A 97 -10.27 -14.66 2.57
N GLU A 98 -10.55 -14.08 1.40
CA GLU A 98 -9.77 -14.28 0.17
C GLU A 98 -8.36 -13.66 0.21
N ALA A 99 -8.12 -12.67 1.09
CA ALA A 99 -6.82 -12.02 1.22
C ALA A 99 -5.94 -12.63 2.31
N ARG A 100 -6.44 -13.55 3.14
CA ARG A 100 -5.69 -14.12 4.26
C ARG A 100 -4.45 -14.90 3.85
N SER A 101 -4.43 -15.45 2.65
CA SER A 101 -3.31 -16.24 2.14
C SER A 101 -2.34 -15.46 1.23
N LEU A 102 -2.53 -14.14 1.04
CA LEU A 102 -1.69 -13.34 0.16
C LEU A 102 -0.24 -13.23 0.65
N SER A 103 -0.04 -13.19 1.97
CA SER A 103 1.27 -12.95 2.58
C SER A 103 1.66 -14.11 3.50
N PRO A 104 2.94 -14.56 3.46
CA PRO A 104 3.49 -15.48 4.45
C PRO A 104 3.89 -14.75 5.76
N HIS A 105 3.84 -13.42 5.79
CA HIS A 105 4.23 -12.60 6.92
C HIS A 105 3.02 -12.18 7.76
N PRO A 106 3.20 -11.88 9.05
CA PRO A 106 2.19 -11.20 9.85
C PRO A 106 1.77 -9.87 9.22
N THR A 107 0.55 -9.44 9.47
CA THR A 107 0.07 -8.12 9.04
C THR A 107 0.84 -6.99 9.73
N LEU A 108 1.01 -5.86 9.03
CA LEU A 108 1.44 -4.62 9.64
C LEU A 108 0.21 -3.84 10.09
N ASP A 109 -0.01 -3.77 11.40
CA ASP A 109 -1.17 -3.15 12.01
C ASP A 109 -0.83 -1.75 12.50
N LEU A 110 -1.50 -0.73 11.97
CA LEU A 110 -1.26 0.68 12.32
C LEU A 110 -2.58 1.43 12.52
N PRO A 111 -2.62 2.41 13.44
CA PRO A 111 -3.82 3.20 13.70
C PRO A 111 -3.97 4.42 12.77
N THR A 112 -3.14 4.54 11.77
CA THR A 112 -3.09 5.68 10.84
C THR A 112 -3.59 5.28 9.45
N PHE A 113 -4.04 6.27 8.67
CA PHE A 113 -4.36 6.03 7.26
C PHE A 113 -3.11 5.59 6.49
N GLY A 114 -2.05 6.41 6.52
CA GLY A 114 -0.78 6.05 5.90
C GLY A 114 -0.05 4.94 6.67
N LYS A 115 0.59 4.05 5.91
CA LYS A 115 1.37 2.91 6.46
C LYS A 115 2.87 3.10 6.35
N TRP A 116 3.33 4.17 5.69
CA TRP A 116 4.74 4.47 5.60
C TRP A 116 5.28 4.99 6.95
N GLY A 117 6.38 4.41 7.40
CA GLY A 117 7.06 4.77 8.63
C GLY A 117 8.07 3.71 9.07
N PRO A 118 8.67 3.86 10.26
CA PRO A 118 9.77 3.01 10.72
C PRO A 118 9.46 1.51 10.75
N GLU A 119 8.21 1.13 11.01
CA GLU A 119 7.79 -0.28 11.05
C GLU A 119 7.83 -0.89 9.66
N LEU A 120 7.28 -0.20 8.65
CA LEU A 120 7.31 -0.67 7.27
C LEU A 120 8.73 -0.67 6.73
N GLU A 121 9.48 0.41 6.95
CA GLU A 121 10.88 0.54 6.50
C GLU A 121 11.78 -0.56 7.07
N ARG A 122 11.56 -0.98 8.32
CA ARG A 122 12.31 -2.10 8.91
C ARG A 122 12.06 -3.43 8.21
N ILE A 123 10.84 -3.63 7.66
CA ILE A 123 10.47 -4.86 6.96
C ILE A 123 11.04 -4.88 5.54
N ILE A 124 10.85 -3.80 4.80
CA ILE A 124 11.18 -3.74 3.37
C ILE A 124 12.61 -3.27 3.08
N GLY A 125 13.28 -2.64 4.07
CA GLY A 125 14.58 -1.99 3.87
C GLY A 125 14.52 -0.88 2.83
N SER A 126 15.53 -0.81 1.96
CA SER A 126 15.60 0.14 0.85
C SER A 126 14.99 -0.38 -0.46
N ALA A 127 14.24 -1.49 -0.40
CA ALA A 127 13.65 -2.08 -1.60
C ALA A 127 12.57 -1.16 -2.19
N PRO A 128 12.41 -1.12 -3.53
CA PRO A 128 11.25 -0.48 -4.15
C PRO A 128 9.94 -1.14 -3.70
N VAL A 129 8.84 -0.41 -3.82
CA VAL A 129 7.53 -0.89 -3.37
C VAL A 129 6.53 -0.80 -4.53
N VAL A 130 5.73 -1.86 -4.69
CA VAL A 130 4.49 -1.82 -5.45
C VAL A 130 3.35 -1.72 -4.44
N LEU A 131 2.53 -0.67 -4.54
CA LEU A 131 1.35 -0.46 -3.70
C LEU A 131 0.09 -0.91 -4.44
N ALA A 132 -0.76 -1.62 -3.72
CA ALA A 132 -2.10 -2.04 -4.12
C ALA A 132 -3.03 -2.01 -2.90
N GLY A 133 -4.33 -2.15 -3.07
CA GLY A 133 -5.28 -2.28 -1.94
C GLY A 133 -6.31 -1.16 -1.87
N VAL A 134 -6.79 -0.84 -0.66
CA VAL A 134 -7.96 0.02 -0.41
C VAL A 134 -7.77 0.91 0.84
N SER A 135 -8.26 2.16 0.89
CA SER A 135 -8.89 2.89 -0.21
C SER A 135 -7.86 3.74 -0.92
N THR A 136 -7.92 3.83 -2.25
CA THR A 136 -6.98 4.60 -3.07
C THR A 136 -6.89 6.05 -2.61
N ASP A 137 -8.03 6.66 -2.35
CA ASP A 137 -8.23 8.07 -1.97
C ASP A 137 -7.98 8.35 -0.48
N CYS A 138 -7.58 7.35 0.29
CA CYS A 138 -7.30 7.49 1.72
C CYS A 138 -5.99 6.80 2.11
N CYS A 139 -6.03 5.50 2.44
CA CYS A 139 -4.88 4.78 2.99
C CYS A 139 -3.75 4.60 1.96
N VAL A 140 -4.08 4.35 0.68
CA VAL A 140 -3.07 4.16 -0.37
C VAL A 140 -2.35 5.48 -0.66
N ILE A 141 -3.07 6.57 -0.95
CA ILE A 141 -2.45 7.88 -1.24
C ILE A 141 -1.64 8.39 -0.05
N SER A 142 -2.16 8.26 1.19
CA SER A 142 -1.44 8.68 2.39
C SER A 142 -0.13 7.90 2.58
N THR A 143 -0.12 6.62 2.25
CA THR A 143 1.09 5.80 2.27
C THR A 143 2.06 6.21 1.16
N ALA A 144 1.56 6.41 -0.05
CA ALA A 144 2.37 6.75 -1.22
C ALA A 144 3.09 8.09 -1.07
N LEU A 145 2.39 9.14 -0.63
CA LEU A 145 2.96 10.48 -0.47
C LEU A 145 4.02 10.49 0.64
N ALA A 146 3.76 9.84 1.77
CA ALA A 146 4.75 9.73 2.84
C ALA A 146 6.00 8.94 2.39
N ALA A 147 5.82 7.89 1.59
CA ALA A 147 6.92 7.14 1.00
C ALA A 147 7.74 7.98 0.02
N ALA A 148 7.08 8.79 -0.82
CA ALA A 148 7.74 9.72 -1.74
C ALA A 148 8.60 10.74 -1.00
N ASP A 149 8.08 11.36 0.06
CA ASP A 149 8.81 12.31 0.90
C ASP A 149 10.01 11.67 1.60
N ALA A 150 9.91 10.39 1.95
CA ALA A 150 11.02 9.61 2.50
C ALA A 150 12.06 9.18 1.44
N GLY A 151 11.83 9.47 0.15
CA GLY A 151 12.74 9.12 -0.94
C GLY A 151 12.61 7.69 -1.44
N ALA A 152 11.56 6.97 -1.07
CA ALA A 152 11.29 5.63 -1.58
C ALA A 152 10.88 5.65 -3.05
N ARG A 153 11.12 4.53 -3.75
CA ARG A 153 10.62 4.30 -5.12
C ARG A 153 9.35 3.49 -5.04
N VAL A 154 8.23 4.09 -5.44
CA VAL A 154 6.91 3.48 -5.32
C VAL A 154 6.25 3.39 -6.69
N THR A 155 5.72 2.21 -7.00
CA THR A 155 4.82 1.99 -8.14
C THR A 155 3.42 1.76 -7.60
N ILE A 156 2.45 2.57 -8.03
CA ILE A 156 1.03 2.39 -7.71
C ILE A 156 0.44 1.51 -8.80
N ALA A 157 0.00 0.30 -8.47
CA ALA A 157 -0.75 -0.55 -9.39
C ALA A 157 -2.22 -0.10 -9.42
N ALA A 158 -2.55 0.85 -10.29
CA ALA A 158 -3.80 1.59 -10.24
C ALA A 158 -5.04 0.69 -10.33
N ASP A 159 -5.03 -0.29 -11.22
CA ASP A 159 -6.11 -1.27 -11.40
C ASP A 159 -6.14 -2.39 -10.35
N ALA A 160 -5.14 -2.41 -9.45
CA ALA A 160 -5.10 -3.21 -8.22
C ALA A 160 -5.39 -2.36 -6.97
N CYS A 161 -5.82 -1.11 -7.14
CA CYS A 161 -6.28 -0.23 -6.07
C CYS A 161 -7.78 0.01 -6.21
N ALA A 162 -8.49 0.07 -5.08
CA ALA A 162 -9.92 0.36 -5.01
C ALA A 162 -10.16 1.64 -4.22
N GLY A 163 -10.84 2.62 -4.81
CA GLY A 163 -11.24 3.85 -4.12
C GLY A 163 -12.55 3.70 -3.35
N SER A 164 -12.90 4.69 -2.55
CA SER A 164 -14.23 4.77 -1.91
C SER A 164 -15.35 4.80 -2.95
N ASP A 165 -15.07 5.45 -4.08
CA ASP A 165 -15.87 5.42 -5.31
C ASP A 165 -14.95 5.66 -6.54
N PRO A 166 -15.46 5.48 -7.78
CA PRO A 166 -14.65 5.67 -8.99
C PRO A 166 -14.11 7.08 -9.18
N ALA A 167 -14.85 8.13 -8.78
CA ALA A 167 -14.41 9.51 -8.94
C ALA A 167 -13.28 9.86 -7.97
N ASN A 168 -13.40 9.45 -6.71
CA ASN A 168 -12.36 9.64 -5.70
C ASN A 168 -11.10 8.84 -6.04
N HIS A 169 -11.27 7.60 -6.53
CA HIS A 169 -10.16 6.80 -7.05
C HIS A 169 -9.40 7.56 -8.16
N ALA A 170 -10.11 8.03 -9.18
CA ALA A 170 -9.51 8.75 -10.29
C ALA A 170 -8.77 10.02 -9.85
N ALA A 171 -9.34 10.78 -8.91
CA ALA A 171 -8.72 11.98 -8.35
C ALA A 171 -7.42 11.63 -7.60
N ALA A 172 -7.42 10.59 -6.77
CA ALA A 172 -6.23 10.14 -6.04
C ALA A 172 -5.11 9.67 -7.00
N ILE A 173 -5.45 8.89 -8.03
CA ILE A 173 -4.51 8.46 -9.08
C ILE A 173 -3.92 9.67 -9.80
N GLN A 174 -4.75 10.67 -10.16
CA GLN A 174 -4.30 11.89 -10.79
C GLN A 174 -3.28 12.64 -9.90
N VAL A 175 -3.57 12.79 -8.60
CA VAL A 175 -2.64 13.45 -7.66
C VAL A 175 -1.33 12.69 -7.60
N MET A 176 -1.35 11.37 -7.40
CA MET A 176 -0.13 10.56 -7.29
C MET A 176 0.72 10.60 -8.57
N SER A 177 0.12 10.78 -9.73
CA SER A 177 0.83 10.90 -11.02
C SER A 177 1.67 12.17 -11.16
N LEU A 178 1.57 13.12 -10.24
CA LEU A 178 2.33 14.37 -10.24
C LEU A 178 3.69 14.27 -9.54
N TYR A 179 4.05 13.09 -9.00
CA TYR A 179 5.25 12.89 -8.16
C TYR A 179 6.36 12.02 -8.77
N PRO A 180 6.58 12.00 -10.11
CA PRO A 180 7.73 11.29 -10.64
C PRO A 180 9.05 12.02 -10.27
N PRO A 181 10.16 11.30 -10.06
CA PRO A 181 10.31 9.86 -10.24
C PRO A 181 10.00 9.01 -9.00
N GLN A 182 9.64 9.60 -7.87
CA GLN A 182 9.38 8.88 -6.62
C GLN A 182 8.15 7.98 -6.74
N LEU A 183 7.07 8.51 -7.32
CA LEU A 183 5.85 7.73 -7.61
C LEU A 183 5.73 7.49 -9.11
N THR A 184 5.41 6.25 -9.47
CA THR A 184 5.03 5.84 -10.81
C THR A 184 3.65 5.21 -10.74
N VAL A 185 2.69 5.71 -11.50
CA VAL A 185 1.39 5.06 -11.67
C VAL A 185 1.46 4.11 -12.86
N ALA A 186 1.06 2.87 -12.64
CA ALA A 186 1.08 1.80 -13.64
C ALA A 186 -0.16 0.92 -13.49
N ASP A 187 -0.49 0.14 -14.50
CA ASP A 187 -1.43 -0.96 -14.36
C ASP A 187 -0.74 -2.24 -13.87
N THR A 188 -1.53 -3.24 -13.55
CA THR A 188 -1.03 -4.56 -13.13
C THR A 188 -0.11 -5.18 -14.18
N ALA A 189 -0.39 -5.02 -15.47
CA ALA A 189 0.42 -5.62 -16.54
C ALA A 189 1.85 -5.04 -16.55
N ALA A 190 1.99 -3.75 -16.33
CA ALA A 190 3.28 -3.07 -16.24
C ALA A 190 3.97 -3.30 -14.87
N ALA A 191 3.23 -3.51 -13.80
CA ALA A 191 3.78 -3.77 -12.46
C ALA A 191 4.29 -5.21 -12.27
N LEU A 192 3.67 -6.20 -12.94
CA LEU A 192 4.03 -7.62 -12.83
C LEU A 192 5.51 -7.93 -13.09
N PRO A 193 6.16 -7.41 -14.15
CA PRO A 193 7.57 -7.66 -14.40
C PRO A 193 8.49 -7.17 -13.28
N LEU A 194 8.11 -6.12 -12.56
CA LEU A 194 8.91 -5.55 -11.48
C LEU A 194 9.01 -6.51 -10.29
N LEU A 195 7.94 -7.27 -10.00
CA LEU A 195 7.83 -8.16 -8.84
C LEU A 195 8.49 -9.54 -9.09
N ARG A 196 8.73 -9.90 -10.33
CA ARG A 196 9.35 -11.20 -10.66
C ARG A 196 10.80 -11.22 -10.21
N PRO A 197 11.30 -12.34 -9.66
CA PRO A 197 12.72 -12.52 -9.44
C PRO A 197 13.49 -12.31 -10.76
N ALA A 198 14.67 -11.69 -10.66
CA ALA A 198 15.59 -11.67 -11.80
C ALA A 198 15.95 -13.12 -12.18
N PRO A 199 16.07 -13.43 -13.49
CA PRO A 199 16.43 -14.76 -13.96
C PRO A 199 17.81 -15.20 -13.48
#